data_b3958fd6ac504fadda4029d3dff7b90d
#
_entry.id   b3958fd6ac504fadda4029d3dff7b90d
#
_cell.length_a   1.000
_cell.length_b   1.000
_cell.length_c   1.000
_cell.angle_alpha   90.00
_cell.angle_beta   90.00
_cell.angle_gamma   90.00
#
_symmetry.space_group_name_H-M   'P 1'
#
loop_
_entity.id
_entity.type
_entity.pdbx_description
1 polymer ?
#
loop_
_entity_poly.entity_id
_entity_poly.type
_entity_poly.pdbx_seq_one_letter_code
_entity_poly.pdbx_strand_id
1 'polypeptide(L)' 'MEYAEIQYEYKHQTEDAVLIFDGDKDCWIPKSCIENGDIMEFELNTIISVEEWFAKKEGLI' A
#
# COMPACT_ATOMS: atom_id res chain seq x y z
N MET A 1 -16.77 -2.80 1.26
CA MET A 1 -15.44 -2.91 1.87
C MET A 1 -14.82 -1.52 1.97
N GLU A 2 -14.16 -1.23 3.07
CA GLU A 2 -13.64 0.11 3.30
C GLU A 2 -12.14 0.17 3.07
N TYR A 3 -11.69 1.31 2.57
CA TYR A 3 -10.28 1.56 2.29
C TYR A 3 -9.80 2.76 3.07
N ALA A 4 -8.52 2.73 3.47
CA ALA A 4 -7.84 3.86 4.08
C ALA A 4 -6.81 4.39 3.08
N GLU A 5 -6.74 5.71 2.95
CA GLU A 5 -5.74 6.33 2.08
C GLU A 5 -4.44 6.46 2.85
N ILE A 6 -3.36 5.96 2.26
CA ILE A 6 -2.03 5.95 2.87
C ILE A 6 -1.07 6.71 1.97
N GLN A 7 -0.39 7.70 2.53
CA GLN A 7 0.71 8.35 1.84
C GLN A 7 1.93 7.46 1.95
N TYR A 8 2.65 7.32 0.86
CA TYR A 8 3.77 6.39 0.84
C TYR A 8 4.87 6.84 -0.10
N GLU A 9 6.05 6.25 0.10
CA GLU A 9 7.17 6.37 -0.81
C GLU A 9 7.45 4.97 -1.36
N TYR A 10 7.50 4.87 -2.67
CA TYR A 10 7.75 3.59 -3.34
C TYR A 10 9.17 3.11 -3.09
N LYS A 11 9.31 1.83 -2.77
CA LYS A 11 10.63 1.20 -2.59
C LYS A 11 10.86 0.12 -3.63
N HIS A 12 9.97 -0.85 -3.71
CA HIS A 12 10.14 -2.01 -4.59
C HIS A 12 8.79 -2.70 -4.77
N GLN A 13 8.68 -3.54 -5.79
CA GLN A 13 7.49 -4.35 -5.94
C GLN A 13 7.82 -5.70 -6.54
N THR A 14 6.99 -6.67 -6.23
CA THR A 14 6.98 -7.98 -6.88
C THR A 14 5.66 -8.11 -7.62
N GLU A 15 5.42 -9.28 -8.22
CA GLU A 15 4.16 -9.53 -8.90
C GLU A 15 2.96 -9.42 -7.95
N ASP A 16 3.13 -9.82 -6.69
CA ASP A 16 2.02 -9.95 -5.74
C ASP A 16 1.98 -8.87 -4.67
N ALA A 17 3.04 -8.12 -4.47
CA ALA A 17 3.12 -7.19 -3.36
C ALA A 17 3.98 -5.98 -3.70
N VAL A 18 3.78 -4.90 -2.94
CA VAL A 18 4.60 -3.69 -3.08
C VAL A 18 5.22 -3.35 -1.73
N LEU A 19 6.48 -2.96 -1.75
CA LEU A 19 7.18 -2.48 -0.57
C LEU A 19 7.13 -0.96 -0.58
N ILE A 20 6.60 -0.40 0.48
CA ILE A 20 6.47 1.06 0.62
C ILE A 20 7.09 1.52 1.94
N PHE A 21 7.45 2.80 1.97
CA PHE A 21 7.85 3.48 3.20
C PHE A 21 6.71 4.40 3.59
N ASP A 22 6.20 4.26 4.81
CA ASP A 22 5.01 5.01 5.24
C ASP A 22 5.36 6.30 5.99
N GLY A 23 6.63 6.64 6.05
CA GLY A 23 7.13 7.78 6.82
C GLY A 23 7.78 7.37 8.14
N ASP A 24 7.60 6.11 8.53
CA ASP A 24 8.12 5.58 9.78
C ASP A 24 8.86 4.26 9.55
N LYS A 25 8.31 3.39 8.73
CA LYS A 25 8.85 2.05 8.49
C LYS A 25 8.53 1.59 7.08
N ASP A 26 9.27 0.58 6.62
CA ASP A 26 8.96 -0.11 5.37
C ASP A 26 7.89 -1.16 5.65
N CYS A 27 7.00 -1.34 4.69
CA CYS A 27 5.92 -2.31 4.83
C CYS A 27 5.62 -2.97 3.49
N TRP A 28 5.51 -4.29 3.49
CA TRP A 28 5.04 -5.04 2.33
C TRP A 28 3.52 -5.09 2.35
N ILE A 29 2.90 -4.66 1.27
CA ILE A 29 1.44 -4.66 1.15
C ILE A 29 1.05 -5.55 -0.01
N PRO A 30 0.24 -6.60 0.23
CA PRO A 30 -0.26 -7.41 -0.86
C PRO A 30 -1.09 -6.56 -1.82
N LYS A 31 -0.86 -6.70 -3.11
CA LYS A 31 -1.60 -5.90 -4.11
C LYS A 31 -3.10 -6.17 -4.03
N SER A 32 -3.49 -7.37 -3.58
CA SER A 32 -4.90 -7.71 -3.40
C SER A 32 -5.58 -6.89 -2.30
N CYS A 33 -4.80 -6.28 -1.41
CA CYS A 33 -5.34 -5.41 -0.36
C CYS A 33 -5.40 -3.94 -0.78
N ILE A 34 -4.97 -3.63 -1.99
CA ILE A 34 -4.92 -2.27 -2.51
C ILE A 34 -5.98 -2.12 -3.60
N GLU A 35 -6.77 -1.07 -3.51
CA GLU A 35 -7.76 -0.78 -4.55
C GLU A 35 -7.04 -0.56 -5.89
N ASN A 36 -7.44 -1.32 -6.90
CA ASN A 36 -6.80 -1.30 -8.22
C ASN A 36 -5.32 -1.67 -8.18
N GLY A 37 -4.91 -2.45 -7.19
CA GLY A 37 -3.51 -2.81 -7.01
C GLY A 37 -2.91 -3.61 -8.15
N ASP A 38 -3.74 -4.28 -8.95
CA ASP A 38 -3.29 -5.07 -10.09
C ASP A 38 -2.94 -4.22 -11.32
N ILE A 39 -3.39 -2.96 -11.35
CA ILE A 39 -3.17 -2.08 -12.50
C ILE A 39 -2.49 -0.77 -12.13
N MET A 40 -2.26 -0.53 -10.84
CA MET A 40 -1.69 0.72 -10.35
C MET A 40 -0.19 0.82 -10.62
N GLU A 41 0.26 1.99 -11.04
CA GLU A 41 1.69 2.26 -11.20
C GLU A 41 2.21 2.89 -9.90
N PHE A 42 2.69 2.03 -8.99
CA PHE A 42 3.07 2.47 -7.64
C PHE A 42 4.22 3.46 -7.61
N GLU A 43 5.16 3.35 -8.54
CA GLU A 43 6.30 4.26 -8.60
C GLU A 43 5.94 5.67 -9.05
N LEU A 44 4.74 5.85 -9.62
CA LEU A 44 4.28 7.16 -10.11
C LEU A 44 3.25 7.80 -9.19
N ASN A 45 2.92 7.14 -8.09
CA ASN A 45 1.90 7.63 -7.16
C ASN A 45 2.50 7.85 -5.77
N THR A 46 1.80 8.63 -4.94
CA THR A 46 2.21 8.91 -3.57
C THR A 46 1.14 8.55 -2.55
N ILE A 47 -0.04 8.15 -3.01
CA ILE A 47 -1.16 7.77 -2.15
C ILE A 47 -1.76 6.48 -2.69
N ILE A 48 -2.04 5.54 -1.79
CA ILE A 48 -2.74 4.30 -2.13
C ILE A 48 -3.94 4.13 -1.21
N SER A 49 -4.94 3.42 -1.71
CA SER A 49 -6.11 3.04 -0.92
C SER A 49 -5.96 1.58 -0.53
N VAL A 50 -5.74 1.33 0.74
CA VAL A 50 -5.50 -0.01 1.30
C VAL A 50 -6.72 -0.44 2.10
N GLU A 51 -7.07 -1.73 2.05
CA GLU A 51 -8.18 -2.25 2.87
C GLU A 51 -7.94 -1.85 4.32
N GLU A 52 -8.96 -1.30 4.94
CA GLU A 52 -8.83 -0.69 6.27
C GLU A 52 -8.34 -1.69 7.32
N TRP A 53 -8.84 -2.93 7.27
CA TRP A 53 -8.42 -3.94 8.24
C TRP A 53 -6.90 -4.22 8.17
N PHE A 54 -6.35 -4.21 6.95
CA PHE A 54 -4.92 -4.43 6.75
C PHE A 54 -4.13 -3.22 7.25
N ALA A 55 -4.60 -2.03 6.92
CA ALA A 55 -3.93 -0.80 7.34
C ALA A 55 -3.86 -0.70 8.87
N LYS A 56 -4.93 -1.10 9.55
CA LYS A 56 -4.95 -1.12 11.01
C LYS A 56 -4.02 -2.19 11.58
N LYS A 57 -4.04 -3.36 10.97
CA LYS A 57 -3.22 -4.49 11.42
C LYS A 57 -1.73 -4.15 11.34
N GLU A 58 -1.32 -3.46 10.27
CA GLU A 58 0.08 -3.14 10.05
C GLU A 58 0.50 -1.80 10.64
N GLY A 59 -0.41 -1.10 11.29
CA GLY A 59 -0.09 0.18 11.91
C GLY A 59 0.10 1.31 10.91
N LEU A 60 -0.53 1.22 9.75
CA LEU A 60 -0.44 2.27 8.73
C LEU A 60 -1.39 3.42 9.03
N ILE A 61 -2.39 3.16 9.87
CA ILE A 61 -3.33 4.19 10.33
C ILE A 61 -3.57 4.07 11.83
#